data_7715db375c252272bd808ab56f31e8ce
#
_entry.id   7715db375c252272bd808ab56f31e8ce
#
_cell.length_a   1.000
_cell.length_b   1.000
_cell.length_c   1.000
_cell.angle_alpha   90.00
_cell.angle_beta   90.00
_cell.angle_gamma   90.00
#
_symmetry.space_group_name_H-M   'P 1'
#
loop_
_entity.id
_entity.type
_entity.pdbx_description
1 polymer ?
#
loop_
_entity_poly.entity_id
_entity_poly.type
_entity_poly.pdbx_seq_one_letter_code
_entity_poly.pdbx_strand_id
1 'polypeptide(L)'
;MKARTLHRTLGIVLLVPFFGWAITGLVFFIKPGYAGAYEILSPKTYPLTGAVPVTPDPAWLEFRYLRTVLGDHLIARTDTGWLHLNPANKQPRSMPTENDIKLLLRDAFSINPERYGNISSISGDAVRTDTGIEVTLDWNRMSLQQRGKDTDRIDLLYKIHYLQWTGV
;
A
#
# COMPACT_ATOMS: atom_id res chain seq x y z
N MET A 1 2.88 10.56 -54.09
CA MET A 1 3.56 9.35 -53.49
C MET A 1 2.90 8.09 -54.03
N LYS A 2 3.65 7.08 -54.48
CA LYS A 2 3.06 5.81 -54.90
C LYS A 2 2.46 5.08 -53.69
N ALA A 3 1.25 4.56 -53.78
CA ALA A 3 0.51 3.89 -52.68
C ALA A 3 1.38 2.83 -51.94
N ARG A 4 2.22 2.14 -52.70
CA ARG A 4 3.18 1.14 -52.16
C ARG A 4 4.21 1.72 -51.17
N THR A 5 4.70 2.94 -51.45
CA THR A 5 5.66 3.63 -50.59
C THR A 5 4.97 4.08 -49.30
N LEU A 6 3.75 4.63 -49.42
CA LEU A 6 2.95 5.05 -48.26
C LEU A 6 2.63 3.85 -47.34
N HIS A 7 2.18 2.74 -47.91
CA HIS A 7 1.89 1.52 -47.15
C HIS A 7 3.12 0.99 -46.40
N ARG A 8 4.28 0.95 -47.09
CA ARG A 8 5.55 0.52 -46.45
C ARG A 8 5.96 1.45 -45.31
N THR A 9 5.87 2.75 -45.49
CA THR A 9 6.23 3.74 -44.48
C THR A 9 5.32 3.65 -43.25
N LEU A 10 3.99 3.58 -43.48
CA LEU A 10 3.01 3.40 -42.43
C LEU A 10 3.24 2.10 -41.65
N GLY A 11 3.51 1.00 -42.33
CA GLY A 11 3.81 -0.29 -41.71
C GLY A 11 5.03 -0.24 -40.81
N ILE A 12 6.12 0.42 -41.22
CA ILE A 12 7.32 0.59 -40.43
C ILE A 12 7.04 1.50 -39.22
N VAL A 13 6.32 2.60 -39.40
CA VAL A 13 5.99 3.52 -38.28
C VAL A 13 5.11 2.84 -37.26
N LEU A 14 4.14 2.02 -37.67
CA LEU A 14 3.26 1.29 -36.75
C LEU A 14 3.95 0.10 -36.04
N LEU A 15 5.03 -0.43 -36.61
CA LEU A 15 5.82 -1.49 -35.96
C LEU A 15 6.41 -1.03 -34.62
N VAL A 16 6.86 0.23 -34.52
CA VAL A 16 7.50 0.76 -33.30
C VAL A 16 6.56 0.71 -32.09
N PRO A 17 5.34 1.30 -32.14
CA PRO A 17 4.40 1.20 -31.00
C PRO A 17 3.94 -0.24 -30.75
N PHE A 18 3.81 -1.07 -31.79
CA PHE A 18 3.46 -2.47 -31.64
C PHE A 18 4.52 -3.25 -30.85
N PHE A 19 5.81 -3.09 -31.18
CA PHE A 19 6.89 -3.72 -30.42
C PHE A 19 6.97 -3.19 -29.01
N GLY A 20 6.79 -1.89 -28.79
CA GLY A 20 6.74 -1.30 -27.46
C GLY A 20 5.63 -1.92 -26.60
N TRP A 21 4.44 -2.08 -27.19
CA TRP A 21 3.31 -2.71 -26.53
C TRP A 21 3.55 -4.20 -26.25
N ALA A 22 4.13 -4.95 -27.18
CA ALA A 22 4.46 -6.36 -27.02
C ALA A 22 5.52 -6.57 -25.91
N ILE A 23 6.55 -5.71 -25.85
CA ILE A 23 7.60 -5.77 -24.81
C ILE A 23 7.02 -5.49 -23.43
N THR A 24 6.19 -4.45 -23.29
CA THR A 24 5.54 -4.14 -22.02
C THR A 24 4.58 -5.25 -21.59
N GLY A 25 3.85 -5.86 -22.53
CA GLY A 25 3.02 -7.04 -22.28
C GLY A 25 3.82 -8.23 -21.77
N LEU A 26 5.02 -8.48 -22.32
CA LEU A 26 5.93 -9.52 -21.85
C LEU A 26 6.41 -9.26 -20.40
N VAL A 27 6.72 -8.01 -20.07
CA VAL A 27 7.10 -7.62 -18.70
C VAL A 27 5.96 -7.92 -17.72
N PHE A 28 4.71 -7.63 -18.10
CA PHE A 28 3.54 -7.96 -17.26
C PHE A 28 3.28 -9.46 -17.12
N PHE A 29 3.67 -10.25 -18.12
CA PHE A 29 3.60 -11.70 -18.03
C PHE A 29 4.66 -12.26 -17.06
N ILE A 30 5.91 -11.80 -17.14
CA ILE A 30 7.03 -12.25 -16.31
C ILE A 30 6.91 -11.69 -14.87
N LYS A 31 6.29 -10.51 -14.70
CA LYS A 31 6.08 -9.82 -13.41
C LYS A 31 7.36 -9.62 -12.56
N PRO A 32 8.46 -9.11 -13.12
CA PRO A 32 9.68 -8.91 -12.34
C PRO A 32 9.47 -7.84 -11.26
N GLY A 33 9.77 -8.18 -9.99
CA GLY A 33 9.66 -7.25 -8.85
C GLY A 33 8.24 -7.02 -8.32
N TYR A 34 7.21 -7.65 -8.89
CA TYR A 34 5.80 -7.46 -8.47
C TYR A 34 5.55 -7.94 -7.04
N ALA A 35 6.17 -9.03 -6.63
CA ALA A 35 5.98 -9.57 -5.29
C ALA A 35 6.30 -8.53 -4.20
N GLY A 36 7.41 -7.80 -4.35
CA GLY A 36 7.77 -6.74 -3.43
C GLY A 36 6.89 -5.49 -3.59
N ALA A 37 6.67 -5.04 -4.85
CA ALA A 37 5.90 -3.82 -5.12
C ALA A 37 4.46 -3.89 -4.60
N TYR A 38 3.85 -5.08 -4.62
CA TYR A 38 2.48 -5.32 -4.17
C TYR A 38 2.40 -6.16 -2.89
N GLU A 39 3.48 -6.23 -2.12
CA GLU A 39 3.45 -6.85 -0.80
C GLU A 39 2.45 -6.11 0.10
N ILE A 40 1.54 -6.86 0.70
CA ILE A 40 0.56 -6.31 1.64
C ILE A 40 1.24 -6.17 2.99
N LEU A 41 1.60 -4.95 3.33
CA LEU A 41 2.09 -4.62 4.66
C LEU A 41 0.91 -4.33 5.59
N SER A 42 0.90 -4.95 6.75
CA SER A 42 -0.10 -4.70 7.80
C SER A 42 0.57 -4.66 9.18
N PRO A 43 -0.02 -3.97 10.16
CA PRO A 43 0.42 -4.10 11.54
C PRO A 43 0.40 -5.57 11.96
N LYS A 44 1.47 -6.03 12.60
CA LYS A 44 1.54 -7.40 13.11
C LYS A 44 0.57 -7.59 14.25
N THR A 45 -0.20 -8.65 14.22
CA THR A 45 -1.19 -8.96 15.23
C THR A 45 -0.74 -10.10 16.13
N TYR A 46 -1.16 -10.04 17.38
CA TYR A 46 -0.83 -10.99 18.42
C TYR A 46 -2.10 -11.69 18.92
N PRO A 47 -1.98 -12.90 19.48
CA PRO A 47 -3.11 -13.60 20.06
C PRO A 47 -3.78 -12.75 21.14
N LEU A 48 -5.10 -12.75 21.15
CA LEU A 48 -5.87 -12.10 22.20
C LEU A 48 -5.79 -12.94 23.49
N THR A 49 -5.60 -12.28 24.62
CA THR A 49 -5.57 -12.91 25.92
C THR A 49 -6.92 -12.73 26.61
N GLY A 50 -7.76 -13.77 26.56
CA GLY A 50 -9.07 -13.76 27.21
C GLY A 50 -10.24 -13.37 26.28
N ALA A 51 -11.40 -13.17 26.90
CA ALA A 51 -12.61 -12.76 26.16
C ALA A 51 -12.49 -11.31 25.71
N VAL A 52 -12.99 -11.02 24.51
CA VAL A 52 -13.07 -9.66 23.96
C VAL A 52 -14.19 -8.91 24.68
N PRO A 53 -13.89 -7.92 25.52
CA PRO A 53 -14.88 -7.25 26.38
C PRO A 53 -15.59 -6.12 25.62
N VAL A 54 -16.08 -6.39 24.39
CA VAL A 54 -16.70 -5.36 23.55
C VAL A 54 -18.16 -5.70 23.33
N THR A 55 -19.04 -4.83 23.86
CA THR A 55 -20.43 -4.78 23.44
C THR A 55 -20.53 -3.85 22.24
N PRO A 56 -20.96 -4.32 21.05
CA PRO A 56 -21.08 -3.48 19.87
C PRO A 56 -22.05 -2.30 20.11
N ASP A 57 -21.72 -1.15 19.53
CA ASP A 57 -22.64 -0.02 19.46
C ASP A 57 -23.57 -0.20 18.25
N PRO A 58 -24.88 0.08 18.36
CA PRO A 58 -25.81 -0.02 17.23
C PRO A 58 -25.45 0.84 16.02
N ALA A 59 -24.67 1.91 16.20
CA ALA A 59 -24.19 2.75 15.11
C ALA A 59 -22.98 2.15 14.34
N TRP A 60 -22.41 1.04 14.80
CA TRP A 60 -21.30 0.41 14.13
C TRP A 60 -21.78 -0.55 13.05
N LEU A 61 -21.37 -0.30 11.82
CA LEU A 61 -21.60 -1.19 10.68
C LEU A 61 -20.68 -2.41 10.72
N GLU A 62 -19.48 -2.23 11.29
CA GLU A 62 -18.43 -3.23 11.42
C GLU A 62 -17.53 -2.85 12.59
N PHE A 63 -16.98 -3.83 13.28
CA PHE A 63 -15.88 -3.55 14.19
C PHE A 63 -14.82 -4.66 14.12
N ARG A 64 -13.58 -4.29 14.44
CA ARG A 64 -12.43 -5.20 14.57
C ARG A 64 -11.74 -4.96 15.90
N TYR A 65 -11.52 -6.03 16.60
CA TYR A 65 -10.70 -6.03 17.82
C TYR A 65 -9.39 -6.74 17.50
N LEU A 66 -8.28 -6.08 17.69
CA LEU A 66 -6.97 -6.65 17.38
C LEU A 66 -5.94 -6.21 18.43
N ARG A 67 -4.91 -7.03 18.58
CA ARG A 67 -3.79 -6.75 19.47
C ARG A 67 -2.52 -6.57 18.63
N THR A 68 -1.81 -5.47 18.88
CA THR A 68 -0.50 -5.20 18.30
C THR A 68 0.56 -5.06 19.40
N VAL A 69 1.78 -4.73 19.02
CA VAL A 69 2.84 -4.36 19.97
C VAL A 69 2.46 -3.15 20.84
N LEU A 70 1.52 -2.30 20.41
CA LEU A 70 0.98 -1.17 21.16
C LEU A 70 -0.21 -1.53 22.10
N GLY A 71 -0.48 -2.82 22.25
CA GLY A 71 -1.61 -3.33 23.02
C GLY A 71 -2.87 -3.55 22.20
N ASP A 72 -4.02 -3.49 22.87
CA ASP A 72 -5.31 -3.79 22.26
C ASP A 72 -5.91 -2.57 21.57
N HIS A 73 -6.57 -2.81 20.43
CA HIS A 73 -7.20 -1.80 19.60
C HIS A 73 -8.62 -2.21 19.26
N LEU A 74 -9.52 -1.24 19.27
CA LEU A 74 -10.89 -1.38 18.81
C LEU A 74 -11.10 -0.43 17.63
N ILE A 75 -11.34 -0.98 16.46
CA ILE A 75 -11.58 -0.22 15.23
C ILE A 75 -13.05 -0.41 14.85
N ALA A 76 -13.80 0.66 14.74
CA ALA A 76 -15.19 0.61 14.34
C ALA A 76 -15.42 1.40 13.05
N ARG A 77 -16.29 0.89 12.19
CA ARG A 77 -16.76 1.59 10.99
C ARG A 77 -18.18 2.05 11.21
N THR A 78 -18.42 3.33 11.00
CA THR A 78 -19.73 3.95 11.01
C THR A 78 -20.11 4.43 9.60
N ASP A 79 -21.26 5.02 9.45
CA ASP A 79 -21.68 5.70 8.22
C ASP A 79 -20.80 6.90 7.86
N THR A 80 -20.19 7.54 8.88
CA THR A 80 -19.30 8.70 8.71
C THR A 80 -17.82 8.35 8.53
N GLY A 81 -17.44 7.08 8.74
CA GLY A 81 -16.04 6.65 8.55
C GLY A 81 -15.53 5.70 9.61
N TRP A 82 -14.20 5.59 9.68
CA TRP A 82 -13.51 4.72 10.61
C TRP A 82 -13.13 5.46 11.89
N LEU A 83 -13.33 4.80 13.00
CA LEU A 83 -13.00 5.28 14.34
C LEU A 83 -12.03 4.31 15.01
N HIS A 84 -10.96 4.84 15.55
CA HIS A 84 -10.05 4.09 16.42
C HIS A 84 -10.37 4.40 17.88
N LEU A 85 -10.83 3.42 18.59
CA LEU A 85 -11.37 3.56 19.93
C LEU A 85 -10.48 2.86 20.96
N ASN A 86 -10.51 3.36 22.18
CA ASN A 86 -9.93 2.66 23.31
C ASN A 86 -10.89 1.52 23.72
N PRO A 87 -10.43 0.26 23.75
CA PRO A 87 -11.29 -0.87 24.10
C PRO A 87 -11.97 -0.80 25.46
N ALA A 88 -11.33 -0.16 26.44
CA ALA A 88 -11.82 -0.12 27.81
C ALA A 88 -13.02 0.82 28.01
N ASN A 89 -13.03 1.97 27.31
CA ASN A 89 -14.04 3.02 27.54
C ASN A 89 -14.75 3.48 26.26
N LYS A 90 -14.40 2.93 25.09
CA LYS A 90 -14.91 3.26 23.75
C LYS A 90 -14.74 4.74 23.35
N GLN A 91 -13.87 5.47 24.04
CA GLN A 91 -13.55 6.84 23.63
C GLN A 91 -12.55 6.83 22.47
N PRO A 92 -12.54 7.86 21.61
CA PRO A 92 -11.54 7.99 20.57
C PRO A 92 -10.12 7.85 21.13
N ARG A 93 -9.33 6.99 20.50
CA ARG A 93 -7.92 6.80 20.88
C ARG A 93 -7.12 7.98 20.33
N SER A 94 -6.25 8.53 21.16
CA SER A 94 -5.34 9.60 20.76
C SER A 94 -4.45 9.18 19.59
N MET A 95 -4.03 10.15 18.78
CA MET A 95 -3.04 9.91 17.72
C MET A 95 -1.76 9.32 18.31
N PRO A 96 -1.08 8.42 17.59
CA PRO A 96 0.13 7.79 18.07
C PRO A 96 1.26 8.81 18.18
N THR A 97 2.12 8.63 19.14
CA THR A 97 3.38 9.37 19.22
C THR A 97 4.35 8.85 18.15
N GLU A 98 5.40 9.62 17.86
CA GLU A 98 6.46 9.16 16.94
C GLU A 98 7.11 7.84 17.42
N ASN A 99 7.24 7.65 18.72
CA ASN A 99 7.76 6.42 19.31
C ASN A 99 6.80 5.23 19.10
N ASP A 100 5.50 5.45 19.22
CA ASP A 100 4.49 4.42 18.94
C ASP A 100 4.55 4.00 17.47
N ILE A 101 4.65 4.97 16.54
CA ILE A 101 4.81 4.72 15.11
C ILE A 101 6.08 3.88 14.85
N LYS A 102 7.22 4.28 15.43
CA LYS A 102 8.48 3.53 15.31
C LYS A 102 8.34 2.09 15.79
N LEU A 103 7.70 1.90 16.94
CA LEU A 103 7.54 0.57 17.53
C LEU A 103 6.63 -0.30 16.67
N LEU A 104 5.48 0.23 16.24
CA LEU A 104 4.51 -0.47 15.39
C LEU A 104 5.12 -0.87 14.03
N LEU A 105 5.85 0.05 13.39
CA LEU A 105 6.43 -0.20 12.08
C LEU A 105 7.63 -1.14 12.13
N ARG A 106 8.50 -1.03 13.13
CA ARG A 106 9.59 -2.00 13.32
C ARG A 106 9.07 -3.42 13.48
N ASP A 107 7.98 -3.57 14.22
CA ASP A 107 7.32 -4.85 14.41
C ASP A 107 6.72 -5.36 13.08
N ALA A 108 6.04 -4.49 12.32
CA ALA A 108 5.50 -4.84 11.00
C ALA A 108 6.60 -5.19 9.99
N PHE A 109 7.72 -4.46 9.98
CA PHE A 109 8.85 -4.67 9.07
C PHE A 109 9.58 -6.00 9.30
N SER A 110 9.38 -6.62 10.47
CA SER A 110 9.96 -7.93 10.78
C SER A 110 9.53 -9.05 9.84
N ILE A 111 8.46 -8.84 9.04
CA ILE A 111 8.00 -9.80 8.03
C ILE A 111 8.96 -9.85 6.82
N ASN A 112 9.57 -8.72 6.47
CA ASN A 112 10.50 -8.61 5.35
C ASN A 112 11.58 -7.55 5.64
N PRO A 113 12.56 -7.86 6.51
CA PRO A 113 13.59 -6.90 6.93
C PRO A 113 14.47 -6.41 5.77
N GLU A 114 14.67 -7.24 4.74
CA GLU A 114 15.47 -6.87 3.57
C GLU A 114 14.78 -5.78 2.74
N ARG A 115 13.46 -5.83 2.64
CA ARG A 115 12.69 -4.83 1.92
C ARG A 115 12.57 -3.52 2.67
N TYR A 116 12.24 -3.58 3.95
CA TYR A 116 11.91 -2.38 4.72
C TYR A 116 13.13 -1.74 5.41
N GLY A 117 14.14 -2.52 5.77
CA GLY A 117 15.33 -2.00 6.44
C GLY A 117 15.00 -1.26 7.75
N ASN A 118 15.61 -0.09 7.93
CA ASN A 118 15.41 0.76 9.11
C ASN A 118 14.64 2.03 8.78
N ILE A 119 13.94 2.57 9.76
CA ILE A 119 13.25 3.87 9.64
C ILE A 119 14.32 4.96 9.57
N SER A 120 14.30 5.74 8.49
CA SER A 120 15.21 6.87 8.27
C SER A 120 14.60 8.21 8.66
N SER A 121 13.28 8.40 8.43
CA SER A 121 12.57 9.61 8.82
C SER A 121 11.08 9.35 9.03
N ILE A 122 10.46 10.19 9.86
CA ILE A 122 9.01 10.21 10.11
C ILE A 122 8.51 11.63 9.87
N SER A 123 7.41 11.77 9.15
CA SER A 123 6.75 13.04 8.88
C SER A 123 5.23 12.84 8.93
N GLY A 124 4.63 13.13 10.08
CA GLY A 124 3.23 12.84 10.34
C GLY A 124 2.93 11.35 10.30
N ASP A 125 2.07 10.93 9.39
CA ASP A 125 1.67 9.54 9.13
C ASP A 125 2.57 8.82 8.11
N ALA A 126 3.44 9.56 7.42
CA ALA A 126 4.37 9.03 6.43
C ALA A 126 5.74 8.74 7.04
N VAL A 127 6.25 7.54 6.76
CA VAL A 127 7.53 7.04 7.25
C VAL A 127 8.38 6.58 6.07
N ARG A 128 9.63 7.02 6.04
CA ARG A 128 10.58 6.62 5.00
C ARG A 128 11.65 5.71 5.59
N THR A 129 12.03 4.69 4.83
CA THR A 129 13.07 3.74 5.22
C THR A 129 14.40 4.01 4.50
N ASP A 130 15.49 3.44 5.03
CA ASP A 130 16.83 3.52 4.41
C ASP A 130 16.91 2.74 3.08
N THR A 131 16.01 1.79 2.84
CA THR A 131 15.85 1.09 1.56
C THR A 131 15.07 1.90 0.52
N GLY A 132 14.53 3.07 0.91
CA GLY A 132 13.77 3.96 0.03
C GLY A 132 12.29 3.58 -0.12
N ILE A 133 11.76 2.74 0.76
CA ILE A 133 10.32 2.47 0.85
C ILE A 133 9.67 3.58 1.68
N GLU A 134 8.55 4.08 1.20
CA GLU A 134 7.66 4.98 1.93
C GLU A 134 6.46 4.18 2.45
N VAL A 135 6.15 4.33 3.73
CA VAL A 135 5.03 3.65 4.39
C VAL A 135 4.13 4.69 5.01
N THR A 136 2.84 4.64 4.71
CA THR A 136 1.82 5.50 5.32
C THR A 136 0.97 4.70 6.29
N LEU A 137 0.80 5.21 7.50
CA LEU A 137 -0.05 4.65 8.55
C LEU A 137 -1.41 5.33 8.55
N ASP A 138 -2.47 4.59 8.23
CA ASP A 138 -3.83 5.02 8.57
C ASP A 138 -4.15 4.55 10.00
N TRP A 139 -4.02 5.48 10.96
CA TRP A 139 -4.24 5.19 12.38
C TRP A 139 -5.69 4.80 12.68
N ASN A 140 -6.65 5.42 12.01
CA ASN A 140 -8.07 5.15 12.27
C ASN A 140 -8.49 3.76 11.78
N ARG A 141 -7.82 3.23 10.76
CA ARG A 141 -8.09 1.90 10.19
C ARG A 141 -7.11 0.85 10.68
N MET A 142 -6.05 1.24 11.36
CA MET A 142 -4.91 0.38 11.68
C MET A 142 -4.43 -0.36 10.44
N SER A 143 -4.16 0.37 9.38
CA SER A 143 -3.69 -0.17 8.11
C SER A 143 -2.43 0.55 7.64
N LEU A 144 -1.60 -0.19 6.92
CA LEU A 144 -0.35 0.32 6.34
C LEU A 144 -0.43 0.24 4.82
N GLN A 145 0.10 1.27 4.16
CA GLN A 145 0.32 1.27 2.72
C GLN A 145 1.80 1.49 2.47
N GLN A 146 2.38 0.73 1.57
CA GLN A 146 3.79 0.86 1.23
C GLN A 146 3.95 1.20 -0.25
N ARG A 147 4.97 1.98 -0.57
CA ARG A 147 5.35 2.38 -1.92
C ARG A 147 6.86 2.47 -2.05
N GLY A 148 7.40 1.90 -3.09
CA GLY A 148 8.83 1.93 -3.39
C GLY A 148 9.10 2.29 -4.85
N LYS A 149 10.37 2.39 -5.21
CA LYS A 149 10.80 2.62 -6.60
C LYS A 149 10.34 1.53 -7.57
N ASP A 150 10.16 0.31 -7.09
CA ASP A 150 9.60 -0.81 -7.84
C ASP A 150 8.14 -0.58 -8.17
N THR A 151 7.34 -0.09 -7.22
CA THR A 151 5.95 0.32 -7.44
C THR A 151 5.86 1.43 -8.48
N ASP A 152 6.71 2.46 -8.37
CA ASP A 152 6.75 3.58 -9.33
C ASP A 152 7.10 3.12 -10.75
N ARG A 153 8.06 2.18 -10.88
CA ARG A 153 8.42 1.59 -12.18
C ARG A 153 7.28 0.81 -12.80
N ILE A 154 6.58 0.03 -12.01
CA ILE A 154 5.45 -0.76 -12.48
C ILE A 154 4.30 0.17 -12.90
N ASP A 155 3.99 1.20 -12.10
CA ASP A 155 2.99 2.22 -12.44
C ASP A 155 3.34 2.93 -13.76
N LEU A 156 4.62 3.25 -13.97
CA LEU A 156 5.08 3.85 -15.24
C LEU A 156 4.87 2.90 -16.41
N LEU A 157 5.20 1.61 -16.27
CA LEU A 157 4.98 0.60 -17.31
C LEU A 157 3.49 0.44 -17.64
N TYR A 158 2.61 0.47 -16.63
CA TYR A 158 1.16 0.47 -16.85
C TYR A 158 0.71 1.70 -17.64
N LYS A 159 1.16 2.90 -17.27
CA LYS A 159 0.84 4.13 -18.00
C LYS A 159 1.27 4.06 -19.47
N ILE A 160 2.45 3.52 -19.75
CA ILE A 160 2.94 3.33 -21.11
C ILE A 160 2.09 2.30 -21.86
N HIS A 161 1.84 1.15 -21.25
CA HIS A 161 1.11 0.05 -21.90
C HIS A 161 -0.33 0.41 -22.25
N TYR A 162 -1.02 1.12 -21.34
CA TYR A 162 -2.40 1.55 -21.55
C TYR A 162 -2.54 2.93 -22.16
N LEU A 163 -1.44 3.53 -22.68
CA LEU A 163 -1.42 4.85 -23.30
C LEU A 163 -1.99 5.98 -22.42
N GLN A 164 -1.97 5.81 -21.11
CA GLN A 164 -2.52 6.81 -20.16
C GLN A 164 -1.74 8.13 -20.13
N TRP A 165 -0.58 8.21 -20.79
CA TRP A 165 0.22 9.41 -20.97
C TRP A 165 -0.29 10.31 -22.11
N THR A 166 -1.22 9.84 -22.93
CA THR A 166 -1.76 10.59 -24.10
C THR A 166 -2.86 11.57 -23.72
N GLY A 167 -3.38 11.54 -22.48
CA GLY A 167 -4.46 12.43 -22.03
C GLY A 167 -5.83 12.16 -22.68
N VAL A 168 -6.00 10.99 -23.33
CA VAL A 168 -7.25 10.52 -23.96
C VAL A 168 -7.95 9.57 -23.00
#